data_cda1cc78588400cf04ebe9795b2c51aa
#
_entry.id   cda1cc78588400cf04ebe9795b2c51aa
#
_cell.length_a   1.000
_cell.length_b   1.000
_cell.length_c   1.000
_cell.angle_alpha   90.00
_cell.angle_beta   90.00
_cell.angle_gamma   90.00
#
_symmetry.space_group_name_H-M   'P 1'
#
loop_
_entity.id
_entity.type
_entity.pdbx_description
1 polymer ?
#
loop_
_entity_poly.entity_id
_entity_poly.type
_entity_poly.pdbx_seq_one_letter_code
_entity_poly.pdbx_strand_id
1 'polypeptide(L)'
;MAEKTISYHPEYHGVRLDVMAEEAGTKRRFNVEMQVKTESDLAKRSRYYHAQMDMDALLAGESYDKLPDTYVIFICDFAPFDSRLYRYNIRNVVRETNELLKGGNQTI
;
A
#
# COMPACT_ATOMS: atom_id res chain seq x y z
N MET A 1 -15.96 15.65 -6.87
CA MET A 1 -15.56 14.24 -7.02
C MET A 1 -14.09 14.22 -7.42
N ALA A 2 -13.27 13.45 -6.76
CA ALA A 2 -11.86 13.38 -7.08
C ALA A 2 -11.62 12.55 -8.35
N GLU A 3 -10.77 13.06 -9.23
CA GLU A 3 -10.30 12.29 -10.38
C GLU A 3 -9.31 11.24 -9.89
N LYS A 4 -9.30 10.10 -10.55
CA LYS A 4 -8.39 8.99 -10.22
C LYS A 4 -7.67 8.52 -11.47
N THR A 5 -6.37 8.34 -11.35
CA THR A 5 -5.56 7.70 -12.36
C THR A 5 -5.34 6.26 -11.96
N ILE A 6 -5.65 5.34 -12.85
CA ILE A 6 -5.51 3.90 -12.61
C ILE A 6 -4.59 3.31 -13.66
N SER A 7 -3.58 2.59 -13.19
CA SER A 7 -2.66 1.86 -14.05
C SER A 7 -2.72 0.37 -13.73
N TYR A 8 -2.62 -0.46 -14.76
CA TYR A 8 -2.58 -1.91 -14.61
C TYR A 8 -1.20 -2.43 -14.96
N HIS A 9 -0.66 -3.25 -14.08
CA HIS A 9 0.62 -3.92 -14.32
C HIS A 9 0.41 -5.42 -14.25
N PRO A 10 0.03 -6.06 -15.37
CA PRO A 10 -0.16 -7.50 -15.39
C PRO A 10 1.17 -8.21 -15.16
N GLU A 11 1.17 -9.20 -14.29
CA GLU A 11 2.37 -9.95 -14.01
C GLU A 11 2.63 -11.04 -15.05
N TYR A 12 3.91 -11.31 -15.23
CA TYR A 12 4.40 -12.23 -16.22
C TYR A 12 4.03 -13.69 -15.91
N HIS A 13 3.93 -14.06 -14.64
CA HIS A 13 3.63 -15.40 -14.20
C HIS A 13 2.30 -15.46 -13.44
N GLY A 14 1.25 -15.81 -14.14
CA GLY A 14 -0.03 -16.07 -13.51
C GLY A 14 -0.99 -14.89 -13.49
N VAL A 15 -2.11 -15.09 -12.81
CA VAL A 15 -3.21 -14.12 -12.77
C VAL A 15 -2.97 -13.17 -11.60
N ARG A 16 -2.23 -12.12 -11.83
CA ARG A 16 -1.95 -11.13 -10.80
C ARG A 16 -2.21 -9.75 -11.39
N LEU A 17 -3.14 -9.05 -10.77
CA LEU A 17 -3.49 -7.70 -11.18
C LEU A 17 -2.99 -6.72 -10.13
N ASP A 18 -2.00 -5.91 -10.52
CA ASP A 18 -1.59 -4.76 -9.75
C ASP A 18 -2.35 -3.55 -10.26
N VAL A 19 -3.09 -2.92 -9.38
CA VAL A 19 -3.80 -1.69 -9.70
C VAL A 19 -3.18 -0.56 -8.93
N MET A 20 -2.60 0.39 -9.64
CA MET A 20 -2.08 1.63 -9.05
C MET A 20 -3.09 2.72 -9.27
N ALA A 21 -3.43 3.45 -8.21
CA ALA A 21 -4.39 4.54 -8.29
C ALA A 21 -3.87 5.76 -7.53
N GLU A 22 -4.10 6.93 -8.10
CA GLU A 22 -3.82 8.20 -7.45
C GLU A 22 -5.11 9.01 -7.35
N GLU A 23 -5.41 9.52 -6.16
CA GLU A 23 -6.55 10.39 -5.96
C GLU A 23 -6.14 11.83 -6.24
N ALA A 24 -6.86 12.52 -7.13
CA ALA A 24 -6.54 13.88 -7.53
C ALA A 24 -6.65 14.85 -6.36
N GLY A 25 -6.94 15.63 -5.86
CA GLY A 25 -7.02 16.56 -4.73
C GLY A 25 -6.02 16.27 -3.61
N THR A 26 -6.08 15.11 -3.01
CA THR A 26 -5.20 14.70 -1.91
C THR A 26 -3.90 14.09 -2.38
N LYS A 27 -3.87 13.61 -3.62
CA LYS A 27 -2.76 12.86 -4.20
C LYS A 27 -2.42 11.58 -3.45
N ARG A 28 -3.33 11.06 -2.64
CA ARG A 28 -3.15 9.77 -1.99
C ARG A 28 -2.94 8.69 -3.04
N ARG A 29 -2.02 7.78 -2.79
CA ARG A 29 -1.68 6.72 -3.72
C ARG A 29 -2.03 5.37 -3.13
N PHE A 30 -2.58 4.52 -3.98
CA PHE A 30 -3.06 3.20 -3.62
C PHE A 30 -2.44 2.16 -4.53
N ASN A 31 -1.98 1.07 -3.97
CA ASN A 31 -1.61 -0.12 -4.71
C ASN A 31 -2.51 -1.27 -4.23
N VAL A 32 -3.33 -1.80 -5.13
CA VAL A 32 -4.22 -2.91 -4.83
C VAL A 32 -3.69 -4.16 -5.50
N GLU A 33 -3.47 -5.21 -4.72
CA GLU A 33 -2.91 -6.45 -5.20
C GLU A 33 -3.72 -7.63 -4.73
N MET A 34 -4.02 -8.55 -5.65
CA MET A 34 -4.72 -9.78 -5.32
C MET A 34 -3.72 -10.90 -5.04
N GLN A 35 -3.88 -11.56 -3.90
CA GLN A 35 -3.06 -12.68 -3.48
C GLN A 35 -3.90 -13.94 -3.47
N VAL A 36 -3.58 -14.91 -4.32
CA VAL A 36 -4.32 -16.17 -4.43
C VAL A 36 -3.60 -17.35 -3.78
N LYS A 37 -2.42 -17.12 -3.22
CA LYS A 37 -1.64 -18.13 -2.53
C LYS A 37 -1.12 -17.57 -1.22
N THR A 38 -0.94 -18.45 -0.24
CA THR A 38 -0.29 -18.06 1.00
C THR A 38 1.17 -17.69 0.71
N GLU A 39 1.49 -16.44 0.92
CA GLU A 39 2.85 -15.92 0.74
C GLU A 39 3.39 -15.50 2.11
N SER A 40 4.62 -15.88 2.38
CA SER A 40 5.28 -15.52 3.63
C SER A 40 5.93 -14.13 3.59
N ASP A 41 5.84 -13.45 2.46
CA ASP A 41 6.56 -12.20 2.21
C ASP A 41 5.68 -10.96 2.11
N LEU A 42 4.43 -11.03 2.58
CA LEU A 42 3.51 -9.89 2.52
C LEU A 42 4.09 -8.61 3.11
N ALA A 43 4.76 -8.71 4.26
CA ALA A 43 5.35 -7.54 4.92
C ALA A 43 6.44 -6.89 4.04
N LYS A 44 7.28 -7.71 3.43
CA LYS A 44 8.36 -7.21 2.56
C LYS A 44 7.81 -6.63 1.27
N ARG A 45 6.79 -7.26 0.70
CA ARG A 45 6.12 -6.77 -0.51
C ARG A 45 5.43 -5.45 -0.24
N SER A 46 4.74 -5.33 0.88
CA SER A 46 4.11 -4.07 1.29
C SER A 46 5.15 -2.96 1.39
N ARG A 47 6.26 -3.23 2.06
CA ARG A 47 7.35 -2.26 2.20
C ARG A 47 7.89 -1.82 0.84
N TYR A 48 8.08 -2.77 -0.07
CA TYR A 48 8.59 -2.48 -1.41
C TYR A 48 7.62 -1.60 -2.20
N TYR A 49 6.33 -1.91 -2.17
CA TYR A 49 5.32 -1.14 -2.90
C TYR A 49 5.17 0.27 -2.35
N HIS A 50 5.22 0.45 -1.04
CA HIS A 50 5.22 1.79 -0.44
C HIS A 50 6.43 2.60 -0.88
N ALA A 51 7.62 1.99 -0.85
CA ALA A 51 8.83 2.66 -1.29
C ALA A 51 8.76 3.05 -2.77
N GLN A 52 8.22 2.18 -3.60
CA GLN A 52 8.07 2.45 -5.03
C GLN A 52 7.13 3.63 -5.28
N MET A 53 6.00 3.69 -4.58
CA MET A 53 5.07 4.82 -4.68
C MET A 53 5.73 6.12 -4.21
N ASP A 54 6.52 6.07 -3.14
CA ASP A 54 7.23 7.23 -2.63
C ASP A 54 8.27 7.74 -3.65
N MET A 55 9.04 6.83 -4.23
CA MET A 55 10.03 7.20 -5.24
C MET A 55 9.39 7.82 -6.48
N ASP A 56 8.24 7.31 -6.88
CA ASP A 56 7.52 7.86 -8.04
C ASP A 56 6.86 9.21 -7.73
N ALA A 57 6.50 9.44 -6.47
CA ALA A 57 5.77 10.64 -6.09
C ALA A 57 6.67 11.85 -5.86
N LEU A 58 7.91 11.63 -5.43
CA LEU A 58 8.81 12.72 -5.05
C LEU A 58 9.85 12.97 -6.13
N LEU A 59 9.81 14.16 -6.71
CA LEU A 59 10.81 14.57 -7.70
C LEU A 59 12.10 15.01 -6.99
N ALA A 60 13.20 14.90 -7.69
CA ALA A 60 14.49 15.32 -7.17
C ALA A 60 14.46 16.79 -6.72
N GLY A 61 14.94 17.05 -5.53
CA GLY A 61 14.96 18.41 -4.96
C GLY A 61 13.70 18.81 -4.22
N GLU A 62 12.64 17.99 -4.25
CA GLU A 62 11.45 18.27 -3.47
C GLU A 62 11.63 17.88 -2.00
N SER A 63 10.91 18.57 -1.13
CA SER A 63 10.92 18.31 0.30
C SER A 63 10.10 17.05 0.64
N TYR A 64 10.52 16.30 1.65
CA TYR A 64 9.84 15.07 2.06
C TYR A 64 8.40 15.32 2.52
N ASP A 65 8.06 16.52 2.96
CA ASP A 65 6.69 16.85 3.36
C ASP A 65 5.71 16.87 2.17
N LYS A 66 6.21 16.80 0.96
CA LYS A 66 5.40 16.68 -0.25
C LYS A 66 4.98 15.24 -0.55
N LEU A 67 5.51 14.25 0.16
CA LEU A 67 5.12 12.87 -0.03
C LEU A 67 3.64 12.68 0.30
N PRO A 68 2.85 12.08 -0.60
CA PRO A 68 1.45 11.77 -0.31
C PRO A 68 1.33 10.59 0.64
N ASP A 69 0.17 10.42 1.24
CA ASP A 69 -0.14 9.20 1.97
C ASP A 69 -0.22 8.02 0.99
N THR A 70 0.34 6.90 1.38
CA THR A 70 0.35 5.69 0.55
C THR A 70 -0.38 4.56 1.26
N TYR A 71 -1.09 3.77 0.45
CA TYR A 71 -1.87 2.64 0.90
C TYR A 71 -1.54 1.43 0.03
N VAL A 72 -1.21 0.32 0.66
CA VAL A 72 -1.09 -0.97 -0.03
C VAL A 72 -2.23 -1.85 0.46
N ILE A 73 -3.03 -2.33 -0.47
CA ILE A 73 -4.21 -3.14 -0.17
C ILE A 73 -4.01 -4.52 -0.77
N PHE A 74 -3.94 -5.54 0.08
CA PHE A 74 -3.91 -6.92 -0.35
C PHE A 74 -5.30 -7.54 -0.24
N ILE A 75 -5.79 -8.08 -1.33
CA ILE A 75 -7.01 -8.88 -1.35
C ILE A 75 -6.57 -10.34 -1.32
N CYS A 76 -6.80 -11.01 -0.19
CA CYS A 76 -6.33 -12.38 0.03
C CYS A 76 -7.49 -13.35 -0.01
N ASP A 77 -7.32 -14.48 -0.68
CA ASP A 77 -8.28 -15.58 -0.61
C ASP A 77 -7.91 -16.61 0.48
N PHE A 78 -7.04 -16.22 1.38
CA PHE A 78 -6.59 -17.00 2.52
C PHE A 78 -6.54 -16.11 3.77
N ALA A 79 -6.47 -16.72 4.96
CA ALA A 79 -6.32 -15.98 6.20
C ALA A 79 -4.84 -15.62 6.43
N PRO A 80 -4.44 -14.35 6.29
CA PRO A 80 -3.04 -13.96 6.46
C PRO A 80 -2.57 -14.00 7.92
N PHE A 81 -3.50 -13.97 8.86
CA PHE A 81 -3.22 -14.01 10.30
C PHE A 81 -4.15 -15.00 10.98
N ASP A 82 -3.75 -15.47 12.16
CA ASP A 82 -4.50 -16.49 12.90
C ASP A 82 -5.87 -16.02 13.39
N SER A 83 -6.05 -14.71 13.57
CA SER A 83 -7.33 -14.14 14.04
C SER A 83 -8.49 -14.33 13.08
N ARG A 84 -8.23 -14.56 11.80
CA ARG A 84 -9.23 -14.80 10.74
C ARG A 84 -10.29 -13.72 10.65
N LEU A 85 -9.87 -12.46 10.70
CA LEU A 85 -10.76 -11.34 10.46
C LEU A 85 -10.89 -11.08 8.95
N TYR A 86 -11.98 -10.46 8.55
CA TYR A 86 -12.18 -10.08 7.16
C TYR A 86 -11.27 -8.95 6.72
N ARG A 87 -10.84 -8.12 7.66
CA ARG A 87 -10.02 -6.96 7.35
C ARG A 87 -9.01 -6.69 8.44
N TYR A 88 -7.80 -6.35 8.01
CA TYR A 88 -6.73 -5.89 8.90
C TYR A 88 -6.22 -4.56 8.39
N ASN A 89 -5.91 -3.64 9.28
CA ASN A 89 -5.29 -2.37 8.95
C ASN A 89 -3.98 -2.25 9.71
N ILE A 90 -2.87 -2.28 8.96
CA ILE A 90 -1.53 -2.23 9.52
C ILE A 90 -1.01 -0.80 9.41
N ARG A 91 -0.65 -0.23 10.53
CA ARG A 91 -0.15 1.14 10.62
C ARG A 91 1.13 1.17 11.45
N ASN A 92 1.89 2.23 11.28
CA ASN A 92 3.09 2.45 12.08
C ASN A 92 2.71 3.05 13.43
N VAL A 93 3.22 2.47 14.51
CA VAL A 93 2.96 2.94 15.88
C VAL A 93 4.27 3.07 16.63
N VAL A 94 4.31 4.00 17.57
CA VAL A 94 5.37 4.09 18.57
C VAL A 94 5.14 2.99 19.59
N ARG A 95 6.03 2.04 19.64
CA ARG A 95 5.85 0.82 20.46
C ARG A 95 5.65 1.13 21.95
N GLU A 96 6.42 2.09 22.48
CA GLU A 96 6.42 2.43 23.91
C GLU A 96 5.12 3.09 24.35
N THR A 97 4.45 3.82 23.49
CA THR A 97 3.26 4.60 23.83
C THR A 97 2.00 4.15 23.11
N ASN A 98 2.16 3.29 22.09
CA ASN A 98 1.08 2.85 21.22
C ASN A 98 0.41 3.99 20.42
N GLU A 99 1.11 5.11 20.29
CA GLU A 99 0.64 6.23 19.48
C GLU A 99 0.88 5.97 17.99
N LEU A 100 -0.05 6.39 17.15
CA LEU A 100 0.13 6.31 15.70
C LEU A 100 1.18 7.31 15.23
N LEU A 101 2.06 6.86 14.34
CA LEU A 101 2.96 7.75 13.63
C LEU A 101 2.18 8.40 12.49
N LYS A 102 1.83 9.67 12.65
CA LYS A 102 1.09 10.42 11.63
C LYS A 102 1.96 10.63 10.39
N GLY A 103 1.34 10.50 9.22
CA GLY A 103 2.08 10.61 7.96
C GLY A 103 2.80 9.34 7.55
N GLY A 104 2.65 8.26 8.31
CA GLY A 104 3.15 6.95 7.93
C GLY A 104 2.26 6.28 6.88
N ASN A 105 2.73 5.17 6.38
CA ASN A 105 1.99 4.38 5.39
C ASN A 105 1.00 3.43 6.06
N GLN A 106 0.07 2.89 5.27
CA GLN A 106 -0.91 1.92 5.72
C GLN A 106 -0.96 0.72 4.78
N THR A 107 -1.12 -0.47 5.36
CA THR A 107 -1.35 -1.70 4.61
C THR A 107 -2.65 -2.33 5.10
N ILE A 108 -3.53 -2.67 4.16
CA ILE A 108 -4.86 -3.20 4.47
C ILE A 108 -5.03 -4.60 3.89
#